data_b4be40f276d16f35d592c216dd3b000b
#
_entry.id   b4be40f276d16f35d592c216dd3b000b
#
_cell.length_a   1.000
_cell.length_b   1.000
_cell.length_c   1.000
_cell.angle_alpha   90.00
_cell.angle_beta   90.00
_cell.angle_gamma   90.00
#
_symmetry.space_group_name_H-M   'P 1'
#
loop_
_entity.id
_entity.type
_entity.pdbx_description
1 polymer ?
#
loop_
_entity_poly.entity_id
_entity_poly.type
_entity_poly.pdbx_seq_one_letter_code
_entity_poly.pdbx_strand_id
1 'polypeptide(L)'
;MDRKRTFWTVLAYLLGLLLLGVLFAFSLLPFVPDSFLAVPVGVPWFGAVGAVLISLTGVFAHEHDWDPNYWPWHVARPFVGASLGIVSVLIFKAGILAVGAAPSPTQSLPTNLLYYLIAFVVGYREEMFRELLKRLADIILTPGGSGVAVPTITDVNPAQVPHNAPQPVVITGSGFSNTQSVRFGVAVALFTFNSDGQLTATTPHMPAPLVVPLTVTTKGGSATHPFTFT
;
A
#
# COMPACT_ATOMS: atom_id res chain seq x y z
N MET A 1 -11.00 -34.57 -13.10
CA MET A 1 -9.70 -35.06 -13.60
C MET A 1 -8.92 -35.58 -12.41
N ASP A 2 -8.24 -36.72 -12.53
CA ASP A 2 -7.47 -37.27 -11.41
C ASP A 2 -6.18 -36.44 -11.15
N ARG A 3 -5.63 -36.55 -9.94
CA ARG A 3 -4.46 -35.78 -9.50
C ARG A 3 -3.26 -35.93 -10.45
N LYS A 4 -2.96 -37.13 -10.90
CA LYS A 4 -1.81 -37.40 -11.79
C LYS A 4 -1.93 -36.63 -13.10
N ARG A 5 -3.10 -36.62 -13.73
CA ARG A 5 -3.36 -35.88 -14.96
C ARG A 5 -3.27 -34.37 -14.72
N THR A 6 -3.82 -33.87 -13.62
CA THR A 6 -3.70 -32.44 -13.26
C THR A 6 -2.24 -32.04 -13.06
N PHE A 7 -1.45 -32.87 -12.37
CA PHE A 7 -0.02 -32.64 -12.19
C PHE A 7 0.70 -32.52 -13.55
N TRP A 8 0.53 -33.50 -14.45
CA TRP A 8 1.18 -33.45 -15.75
C TRP A 8 0.73 -32.27 -16.61
N THR A 9 -0.54 -31.85 -16.49
CA THR A 9 -1.06 -30.68 -17.20
C THR A 9 -0.40 -29.40 -16.69
N VAL A 10 -0.32 -29.22 -15.36
CA VAL A 10 0.32 -28.05 -14.73
C VAL A 10 1.82 -28.02 -15.05
N LEU A 11 2.48 -29.18 -15.02
CA LEU A 11 3.90 -29.30 -15.39
C LEU A 11 4.12 -28.94 -16.87
N ALA A 12 3.24 -29.39 -17.76
CA ALA A 12 3.31 -29.02 -19.17
C ALA A 12 3.14 -27.52 -19.39
N TYR A 13 2.24 -26.84 -18.63
CA TYR A 13 2.15 -25.38 -18.64
C TYR A 13 3.45 -24.73 -18.22
N LEU A 14 4.06 -25.21 -17.13
CA LEU A 14 5.33 -24.65 -16.64
C LEU A 14 6.42 -24.78 -17.72
N LEU A 15 6.59 -25.98 -18.29
CA LEU A 15 7.58 -26.23 -19.34
C LEU A 15 7.29 -25.38 -20.58
N GLY A 16 6.03 -25.26 -20.99
CA GLY A 16 5.62 -24.40 -22.10
C GLY A 16 5.93 -22.92 -21.85
N LEU A 17 5.66 -22.42 -20.65
CA LEU A 17 6.00 -21.04 -20.26
C LEU A 17 7.51 -20.82 -20.23
N LEU A 18 8.29 -21.77 -19.70
CA LEU A 18 9.75 -21.68 -19.70
C LEU A 18 10.31 -21.68 -21.12
N LEU A 19 9.81 -22.56 -21.99
CA LEU A 19 10.18 -22.60 -23.42
C LEU A 19 9.83 -21.25 -24.08
N LEU A 20 8.62 -20.72 -23.87
CA LEU A 20 8.21 -19.43 -24.40
C LEU A 20 9.15 -18.31 -23.92
N GLY A 21 9.55 -18.31 -22.65
CA GLY A 21 10.52 -17.36 -22.11
C GLY A 21 11.88 -17.45 -22.77
N VAL A 22 12.37 -18.67 -23.05
CA VAL A 22 13.62 -18.89 -23.78
C VAL A 22 13.50 -18.37 -25.22
N LEU A 23 12.41 -18.69 -25.92
CA LEU A 23 12.17 -18.21 -27.28
C LEU A 23 12.13 -16.68 -27.36
N PHE A 24 11.51 -16.04 -26.35
CA PHE A 24 11.47 -14.59 -26.24
C PHE A 24 12.87 -14.00 -25.96
N ALA A 25 13.62 -14.59 -25.01
CA ALA A 25 14.97 -14.14 -24.65
C ALA A 25 15.96 -14.19 -25.83
N PHE A 26 15.81 -15.16 -26.71
CA PHE A 26 16.63 -15.27 -27.94
C PHE A 26 16.05 -14.52 -29.15
N SER A 27 15.00 -13.69 -28.95
CA SER A 27 14.34 -12.92 -30.00
C SER A 27 13.83 -13.79 -31.18
N LEU A 28 13.48 -15.05 -30.88
CA LEU A 28 12.92 -15.98 -31.86
C LEU A 28 11.43 -15.73 -32.16
N LEU A 29 10.83 -14.77 -31.50
CA LEU A 29 9.43 -14.33 -31.63
C LEU A 29 9.36 -12.87 -32.11
N PRO A 30 9.66 -12.56 -33.37
CA PRO A 30 9.80 -11.19 -33.88
C PRO A 30 8.47 -10.40 -33.90
N PHE A 31 7.33 -11.08 -33.75
CA PHE A 31 6.00 -10.45 -33.79
C PHE A 31 5.48 -10.03 -32.42
N VAL A 32 6.20 -10.29 -31.32
CA VAL A 32 5.77 -9.91 -29.97
C VAL A 32 6.27 -8.51 -29.69
N PRO A 33 5.39 -7.52 -29.45
CA PRO A 33 5.81 -6.17 -29.10
C PRO A 33 6.46 -6.15 -27.70
N ASP A 34 7.39 -5.22 -27.46
CA ASP A 34 8.07 -5.08 -26.17
C ASP A 34 7.13 -4.69 -25.03
N SER A 35 6.01 -4.05 -25.37
CA SER A 35 5.00 -3.63 -24.39
C SER A 35 3.59 -3.64 -24.98
N PHE A 36 2.61 -3.90 -24.12
CA PHE A 36 1.19 -3.80 -24.39
C PHE A 36 0.51 -3.00 -23.29
N LEU A 37 -0.33 -2.01 -23.64
CA LEU A 37 -0.95 -1.07 -22.68
C LEU A 37 0.08 -0.43 -21.72
N ALA A 38 1.23 -0.03 -22.25
CA ALA A 38 2.35 0.51 -21.45
C ALA A 38 2.91 -0.46 -20.39
N VAL A 39 2.56 -1.74 -20.45
CA VAL A 39 3.09 -2.80 -19.57
C VAL A 39 4.09 -3.64 -20.37
N PRO A 40 5.31 -3.90 -19.86
CA PRO A 40 6.27 -4.77 -20.52
C PRO A 40 5.69 -6.18 -20.75
N VAL A 41 5.90 -6.77 -21.91
CA VAL A 41 5.32 -8.07 -22.29
C VAL A 41 5.73 -9.22 -21.36
N GLY A 42 6.85 -9.10 -20.67
CA GLY A 42 7.27 -10.07 -19.66
C GLY A 42 6.36 -10.12 -18.42
N VAL A 43 5.61 -9.04 -18.13
CA VAL A 43 4.76 -8.97 -16.94
C VAL A 43 3.70 -10.09 -16.90
N PRO A 44 2.84 -10.28 -17.92
CA PRO A 44 1.89 -11.39 -17.94
C PRO A 44 2.58 -12.76 -17.89
N TRP A 45 3.74 -12.90 -18.48
CA TRP A 45 4.50 -14.14 -18.44
C TRP A 45 4.97 -14.47 -17.02
N PHE A 46 5.59 -13.52 -16.31
CA PHE A 46 6.02 -13.71 -14.90
C PHE A 46 4.83 -13.97 -13.98
N GLY A 47 3.70 -13.30 -14.19
CA GLY A 47 2.47 -13.56 -13.45
C GLY A 47 1.94 -15.00 -13.66
N ALA A 48 1.94 -15.47 -14.92
CA ALA A 48 1.56 -16.84 -15.25
C ALA A 48 2.50 -17.86 -14.61
N VAL A 49 3.82 -17.65 -14.67
CA VAL A 49 4.82 -18.54 -14.05
C VAL A 49 4.59 -18.63 -12.53
N GLY A 50 4.38 -17.51 -11.84
CA GLY A 50 4.08 -17.50 -10.40
C GLY A 50 2.83 -18.33 -10.07
N ALA A 51 1.76 -18.15 -10.84
CA ALA A 51 0.50 -18.88 -10.63
C ALA A 51 0.61 -20.38 -10.92
N VAL A 52 1.41 -20.78 -11.91
CA VAL A 52 1.67 -22.20 -12.20
C VAL A 52 2.50 -22.86 -11.11
N LEU A 53 3.49 -22.16 -10.55
CA LEU A 53 4.32 -22.68 -9.46
C LEU A 53 3.48 -22.94 -8.19
N ILE A 54 2.63 -22.03 -7.78
CA ILE A 54 1.74 -22.27 -6.62
C ILE A 54 0.69 -23.35 -6.93
N SER A 55 0.22 -23.46 -8.18
CA SER A 55 -0.66 -24.53 -8.59
C SER A 55 0.03 -25.90 -8.46
N LEU A 56 1.30 -26.00 -8.85
CA LEU A 56 2.09 -27.22 -8.73
C LEU A 56 2.26 -27.64 -7.27
N THR A 57 2.62 -26.69 -6.39
CA THR A 57 2.73 -26.95 -4.95
C THR A 57 1.39 -27.37 -4.33
N GLY A 58 0.27 -26.78 -4.79
CA GLY A 58 -1.08 -27.17 -4.36
C GLY A 58 -1.44 -28.62 -4.71
N VAL A 59 -1.09 -29.07 -5.90
CA VAL A 59 -1.29 -30.47 -6.31
C VAL A 59 -0.49 -31.45 -5.43
N PHE A 60 0.71 -31.05 -5.00
CA PHE A 60 1.51 -31.84 -4.06
C PHE A 60 0.95 -31.84 -2.64
N ALA A 61 0.56 -30.66 -2.15
CA ALA A 61 0.04 -30.52 -0.79
C ALA A 61 -1.22 -31.34 -0.52
N HIS A 62 -2.07 -31.52 -1.54
CA HIS A 62 -3.30 -32.32 -1.47
C HIS A 62 -3.14 -33.75 -1.97
N GLU A 63 -2.01 -34.38 -1.66
CA GLU A 63 -1.73 -35.76 -2.09
C GLU A 63 -2.73 -36.77 -1.56
N HIS A 64 -3.20 -36.60 -0.31
CA HIS A 64 -4.06 -37.54 0.40
C HIS A 64 -5.56 -37.17 0.37
N ASP A 65 -5.90 -35.90 0.04
CA ASP A 65 -7.25 -35.34 0.05
C ASP A 65 -7.63 -34.65 -1.27
N TRP A 66 -7.18 -35.23 -2.40
CA TRP A 66 -7.44 -34.67 -3.72
C TRP A 66 -8.92 -34.69 -4.10
N ASP A 67 -9.52 -33.50 -4.29
CA ASP A 67 -10.86 -33.37 -4.88
C ASP A 67 -10.76 -33.12 -6.40
N PRO A 68 -11.30 -34.02 -7.25
CA PRO A 68 -11.31 -33.87 -8.70
C PRO A 68 -12.00 -32.60 -9.21
N ASN A 69 -12.85 -31.96 -8.42
CA ASN A 69 -13.56 -30.76 -8.81
C ASN A 69 -12.65 -29.51 -8.89
N TYR A 70 -11.45 -29.55 -8.30
CA TYR A 70 -10.51 -28.43 -8.32
C TYR A 70 -9.65 -28.37 -9.60
N TRP A 71 -9.70 -29.36 -10.50
CA TRP A 71 -8.88 -29.33 -11.70
C TRP A 71 -9.11 -28.11 -12.63
N PRO A 72 -10.36 -27.57 -12.79
CA PRO A 72 -10.55 -26.40 -13.65
C PRO A 72 -9.82 -25.18 -13.12
N TRP A 73 -9.73 -25.05 -11.79
CA TRP A 73 -8.98 -23.98 -11.15
C TRP A 73 -7.49 -24.04 -11.47
N HIS A 74 -6.87 -25.22 -11.46
CA HIS A 74 -5.46 -25.38 -11.82
C HIS A 74 -5.19 -25.06 -13.28
N VAL A 75 -6.12 -25.36 -14.17
CA VAL A 75 -6.03 -25.03 -15.62
C VAL A 75 -6.20 -23.52 -15.85
N ALA A 76 -7.08 -22.85 -15.11
CA ALA A 76 -7.33 -21.42 -15.25
C ALA A 76 -6.21 -20.54 -14.65
N ARG A 77 -5.46 -21.07 -13.69
CA ARG A 77 -4.48 -20.31 -12.90
C ARG A 77 -3.43 -19.51 -13.70
N PRO A 78 -2.79 -20.03 -14.75
CA PRO A 78 -1.82 -19.25 -15.52
C PRO A 78 -2.45 -17.99 -16.13
N PHE A 79 -3.70 -18.07 -16.59
CA PHE A 79 -4.43 -16.91 -17.15
C PHE A 79 -4.79 -15.89 -16.08
N VAL A 80 -5.22 -16.38 -14.91
CA VAL A 80 -5.50 -15.53 -13.74
C VAL A 80 -4.22 -14.82 -13.31
N GLY A 81 -3.11 -15.54 -13.15
CA GLY A 81 -1.83 -14.95 -12.76
C GLY A 81 -1.31 -13.92 -13.76
N ALA A 82 -1.42 -14.19 -15.06
CA ALA A 82 -1.07 -13.22 -16.10
C ALA A 82 -1.89 -11.93 -15.99
N SER A 83 -3.21 -12.06 -15.84
CA SER A 83 -4.13 -10.92 -15.70
C SER A 83 -3.87 -10.11 -14.43
N LEU A 84 -3.70 -10.79 -13.29
CA LEU A 84 -3.37 -10.15 -12.02
C LEU A 84 -2.03 -9.42 -12.07
N GLY A 85 -1.03 -9.99 -12.73
CA GLY A 85 0.26 -9.35 -12.96
C GLY A 85 0.14 -8.03 -13.71
N ILE A 86 -0.61 -8.01 -14.83
CA ILE A 86 -0.87 -6.80 -15.62
C ILE A 86 -1.54 -5.73 -14.74
N VAL A 87 -2.65 -6.07 -14.07
CA VAL A 87 -3.42 -5.13 -13.27
C VAL A 87 -2.57 -4.57 -12.11
N SER A 88 -1.77 -5.41 -11.45
CA SER A 88 -0.89 -4.97 -10.35
C SER A 88 0.14 -3.94 -10.81
N VAL A 89 0.75 -4.15 -11.99
CA VAL A 89 1.72 -3.19 -12.54
C VAL A 89 1.02 -1.89 -12.96
N LEU A 90 -0.19 -1.94 -13.52
CA LEU A 90 -0.97 -0.75 -13.84
C LEU A 90 -1.31 0.06 -12.59
N ILE A 91 -1.76 -0.60 -11.51
CA ILE A 91 -2.03 0.04 -10.21
C ILE A 91 -0.75 0.68 -9.66
N PHE A 92 0.37 -0.03 -9.71
CA PHE A 92 1.65 0.49 -9.25
C PHE A 92 2.09 1.74 -10.02
N LYS A 93 1.99 1.71 -11.35
CA LYS A 93 2.29 2.87 -12.23
C LYS A 93 1.36 4.05 -11.92
N ALA A 94 0.06 3.80 -11.78
CA ALA A 94 -0.91 4.85 -11.42
C ALA A 94 -0.60 5.46 -10.05
N GLY A 95 -0.20 4.65 -9.07
CA GLY A 95 0.23 5.11 -7.73
C GLY A 95 1.47 6.02 -7.78
N ILE A 96 2.48 5.67 -8.57
CA ILE A 96 3.68 6.52 -8.78
C ILE A 96 3.29 7.87 -9.39
N LEU A 97 2.43 7.86 -10.41
CA LEU A 97 1.95 9.09 -11.05
C LEU A 97 1.16 9.98 -10.08
N ALA A 98 0.32 9.38 -9.23
CA ALA A 98 -0.49 10.11 -8.25
C ALA A 98 0.36 10.79 -7.16
N VAL A 99 1.48 10.20 -6.79
CA VAL A 99 2.40 10.75 -5.76
C VAL A 99 3.36 11.80 -6.37
N GLY A 100 3.39 11.96 -7.69
CA GLY A 100 4.30 12.89 -8.37
C GLY A 100 5.78 12.52 -8.22
N ALA A 101 6.07 11.28 -7.80
CA ALA A 101 7.42 10.77 -7.69
C ALA A 101 7.95 10.44 -9.08
N ALA A 102 8.74 11.33 -9.66
CA ALA A 102 9.58 10.96 -10.79
C ALA A 102 10.52 9.82 -10.35
N PRO A 103 10.69 8.76 -11.16
CA PRO A 103 11.65 7.71 -10.85
C PRO A 103 13.03 8.34 -10.69
N SER A 104 13.58 8.26 -9.47
CA SER A 104 14.93 8.76 -9.20
C SER A 104 15.93 7.97 -10.04
N PRO A 105 16.83 8.62 -10.82
CA PRO A 105 17.81 7.94 -11.68
C PRO A 105 18.83 7.09 -10.90
N THR A 106 18.78 7.09 -9.58
CA THR A 106 19.70 6.36 -8.69
C THR A 106 19.22 4.95 -8.29
N GLN A 107 18.06 4.48 -8.77
CA GLN A 107 17.69 3.09 -8.54
C GLN A 107 18.43 2.17 -9.52
N SER A 108 19.38 1.42 -8.98
CA SER A 108 20.29 0.52 -9.70
C SER A 108 19.62 -0.73 -10.30
N LEU A 109 18.31 -0.92 -10.15
CA LEU A 109 17.56 -2.02 -10.74
C LEU A 109 16.84 -1.54 -12.01
N PRO A 110 16.91 -2.30 -13.12
CA PRO A 110 16.11 -2.02 -14.30
C PRO A 110 14.62 -1.94 -13.90
N THR A 111 13.94 -0.87 -14.28
CA THR A 111 12.51 -0.64 -13.94
C THR A 111 11.63 -1.84 -14.29
N ASN A 112 11.94 -2.53 -15.39
CA ASN A 112 11.21 -3.72 -15.83
C ASN A 112 11.37 -4.90 -14.86
N LEU A 113 12.52 -5.04 -14.19
CA LEU A 113 12.74 -6.13 -13.23
C LEU A 113 11.79 -6.01 -12.03
N LEU A 114 11.56 -4.79 -11.53
CA LEU A 114 10.61 -4.56 -10.46
C LEU A 114 9.18 -4.98 -10.87
N TYR A 115 8.77 -4.63 -12.09
CA TYR A 115 7.47 -5.03 -12.62
C TYR A 115 7.33 -6.55 -12.75
N TYR A 116 8.38 -7.23 -13.17
CA TYR A 116 8.41 -8.70 -13.27
C TYR A 116 8.31 -9.36 -11.89
N LEU A 117 9.02 -8.82 -10.89
CA LEU A 117 8.95 -9.31 -9.52
C LEU A 117 7.54 -9.10 -8.91
N ILE A 118 6.93 -7.93 -9.10
CA ILE A 118 5.55 -7.66 -8.65
C ILE A 118 4.60 -8.66 -9.30
N ALA A 119 4.67 -8.84 -10.60
CA ALA A 119 3.80 -9.75 -11.34
C ALA A 119 3.96 -11.20 -10.87
N PHE A 120 5.20 -11.65 -10.67
CA PHE A 120 5.50 -12.99 -10.17
C PHE A 120 4.93 -13.23 -8.77
N VAL A 121 5.18 -12.30 -7.82
CA VAL A 121 4.70 -12.41 -6.44
C VAL A 121 3.18 -12.44 -6.37
N VAL A 122 2.52 -11.56 -7.13
CA VAL A 122 1.05 -11.52 -7.19
C VAL A 122 0.47 -12.76 -7.86
N GLY A 123 1.11 -13.27 -8.91
CA GLY A 123 0.71 -14.53 -9.53
C GLY A 123 0.89 -15.74 -8.62
N TYR A 124 1.98 -15.76 -7.85
CA TYR A 124 2.25 -16.81 -6.86
C TYR A 124 1.31 -16.74 -5.65
N ARG A 125 0.99 -15.54 -5.16
CA ARG A 125 0.08 -15.31 -4.03
C ARG A 125 -1.01 -14.31 -4.37
N GLU A 126 -2.15 -14.80 -4.87
CA GLU A 126 -3.31 -13.95 -5.20
C GLU A 126 -3.86 -13.16 -4.00
N GLU A 127 -3.61 -13.62 -2.78
CA GLU A 127 -3.96 -12.92 -1.54
C GLU A 127 -3.30 -11.54 -1.47
N MET A 128 -2.06 -11.41 -1.95
CA MET A 128 -1.35 -10.13 -2.03
C MET A 128 -2.08 -9.14 -2.95
N PHE A 129 -2.66 -9.64 -4.04
CA PHE A 129 -3.46 -8.79 -4.94
C PHE A 129 -4.76 -8.33 -4.29
N ARG A 130 -5.45 -9.20 -3.56
CA ARG A 130 -6.66 -8.82 -2.80
C ARG A 130 -6.36 -7.74 -1.77
N GLU A 131 -5.23 -7.83 -1.08
CA GLU A 131 -4.79 -6.82 -0.12
C GLU A 131 -4.48 -5.48 -0.81
N LEU A 132 -3.82 -5.51 -1.98
CA LEU A 132 -3.59 -4.32 -2.81
C LEU A 132 -4.90 -3.66 -3.25
N LEU A 133 -5.87 -4.45 -3.74
CA LEU A 133 -7.18 -3.94 -4.12
C LEU A 133 -7.94 -3.32 -2.95
N LYS A 134 -7.89 -3.96 -1.78
CA LYS A 134 -8.51 -3.43 -0.57
C LYS A 134 -7.93 -2.07 -0.20
N ARG A 135 -6.60 -1.94 -0.16
CA ARG A 135 -5.93 -0.65 0.09
C ARG A 135 -6.29 0.40 -0.95
N LEU A 136 -6.34 0.02 -2.22
CA LEU A 136 -6.74 0.93 -3.29
C LEU A 136 -8.20 1.37 -3.15
N ALA A 137 -9.10 0.43 -2.83
CA ALA A 137 -10.50 0.73 -2.57
C ALA A 137 -10.66 1.67 -1.37
N ASP A 138 -9.91 1.44 -0.29
CA ASP A 138 -9.89 2.32 0.88
C ASP A 138 -9.44 3.75 0.51
N ILE A 139 -8.44 3.89 -0.37
CA ILE A 139 -7.96 5.19 -0.85
C ILE A 139 -8.99 5.89 -1.76
N ILE A 140 -9.64 5.16 -2.67
CA ILE A 140 -10.53 5.75 -3.68
C ILE A 140 -11.95 5.95 -3.14
N LEU A 141 -12.45 4.99 -2.34
CA LEU A 141 -13.86 4.95 -1.90
C LEU A 141 -14.09 5.61 -0.55
N THR A 142 -13.04 5.91 0.22
CA THR A 142 -13.18 6.70 1.44
C THR A 142 -13.15 8.18 1.07
N PRO A 143 -14.27 8.91 1.13
CA PRO A 143 -14.27 10.35 0.90
C PRO A 143 -13.45 11.01 2.03
N GLY A 144 -12.25 11.46 1.71
CA GLY A 144 -11.29 11.95 2.68
C GLY A 144 -10.06 11.05 2.86
N GLY A 145 -9.81 10.20 1.83
CA GLY A 145 -8.66 9.31 1.58
C GLY A 145 -7.67 9.12 2.72
N SER A 146 -7.17 7.92 2.90
CA SER A 146 -6.01 7.62 3.76
C SER A 146 -4.65 8.14 3.21
N GLY A 147 -4.61 9.30 2.58
CA GLY A 147 -3.55 10.24 2.85
C GLY A 147 -3.81 10.69 4.28
N VAL A 148 -2.95 10.33 5.20
CA VAL A 148 -3.06 10.77 6.60
C VAL A 148 -3.15 12.28 6.52
N ALA A 149 -4.35 12.84 6.73
CA ALA A 149 -4.60 14.26 6.53
C ALA A 149 -3.60 15.04 7.37
N VAL A 150 -2.91 15.98 6.75
CA VAL A 150 -2.07 16.91 7.51
C VAL A 150 -3.00 17.64 8.47
N PRO A 151 -2.75 17.63 9.77
CA PRO A 151 -3.63 18.29 10.71
C PRO A 151 -3.68 19.80 10.43
N THR A 152 -4.81 20.42 10.70
CA THR A 152 -4.95 21.88 10.70
C THR A 152 -5.54 22.32 12.02
N ILE A 153 -5.08 23.43 12.58
CA ILE A 153 -5.64 24.07 13.78
C ILE A 153 -6.33 25.35 13.32
N THR A 154 -7.64 25.45 13.54
CA THR A 154 -8.44 26.62 13.16
C THR A 154 -8.74 27.52 14.35
N ASP A 155 -8.88 26.94 15.56
CA ASP A 155 -9.19 27.69 16.79
C ASP A 155 -8.66 26.97 18.01
N VAL A 156 -8.39 27.76 19.07
CA VAL A 156 -7.92 27.27 20.39
C VAL A 156 -8.65 28.03 21.49
N ASN A 157 -9.42 27.33 22.30
CA ASN A 157 -10.22 27.92 23.34
C ASN A 157 -9.99 27.28 24.73
N PRO A 158 -9.60 28.08 25.77
CA PRO A 158 -9.26 29.47 25.73
C PRO A 158 -7.97 29.76 24.95
N ALA A 159 -7.88 30.94 24.29
CA ALA A 159 -6.70 31.35 23.52
C ALA A 159 -5.47 31.70 24.39
N GLN A 160 -5.70 31.90 25.68
CA GLN A 160 -4.66 32.17 26.68
C GLN A 160 -5.04 31.60 28.05
N VAL A 161 -4.03 31.19 28.80
CA VAL A 161 -4.22 30.65 30.17
C VAL A 161 -3.12 31.14 31.11
N PRO A 162 -3.35 31.14 32.43
CA PRO A 162 -2.29 31.41 33.41
C PRO A 162 -1.12 30.43 33.26
N HIS A 163 0.11 30.93 33.34
CA HIS A 163 1.32 30.13 33.21
C HIS A 163 1.57 29.17 34.37
N ASN A 164 1.00 29.51 35.56
CA ASN A 164 1.29 28.85 36.83
C ASN A 164 0.33 27.71 37.19
N ALA A 165 -0.67 27.39 36.35
CA ALA A 165 -1.63 26.32 36.63
C ALA A 165 -2.03 25.59 35.34
N PRO A 166 -2.01 24.24 35.33
CA PRO A 166 -2.54 23.48 34.23
C PRO A 166 -4.02 23.75 33.99
N GLN A 167 -4.40 24.00 32.73
CA GLN A 167 -5.79 24.27 32.33
C GLN A 167 -6.16 23.41 31.12
N PRO A 168 -7.41 22.95 31.02
CA PRO A 168 -7.90 22.31 29.81
C PRO A 168 -8.10 23.33 28.68
N VAL A 169 -7.62 22.99 27.47
CA VAL A 169 -7.74 23.81 26.27
C VAL A 169 -8.34 22.94 25.18
N VAL A 170 -9.39 23.43 24.54
CA VAL A 170 -10.02 22.77 23.41
C VAL A 170 -9.36 23.29 22.13
N ILE A 171 -8.84 22.37 21.34
CA ILE A 171 -8.21 22.63 20.04
C ILE A 171 -9.19 22.19 18.97
N THR A 172 -9.60 23.11 18.12
CA THR A 172 -10.52 22.83 17.00
C THR A 172 -9.76 22.91 15.67
N GLY A 173 -10.08 22.00 14.75
CA GLY A 173 -9.39 21.90 13.48
C GLY A 173 -9.88 20.75 12.62
N SER A 174 -8.97 20.07 11.94
CA SER A 174 -9.26 18.85 11.17
C SER A 174 -8.03 17.95 11.09
N GLY A 175 -8.25 16.66 10.75
CA GLY A 175 -7.16 15.70 10.56
C GLY A 175 -6.50 15.26 11.87
N PHE A 176 -7.21 15.30 12.99
CA PHE A 176 -6.69 14.91 14.30
C PHE A 176 -6.75 13.40 14.56
N SER A 177 -7.33 12.64 13.66
CA SER A 177 -7.25 11.19 13.71
C SER A 177 -5.78 10.75 13.75
N ASN A 178 -5.45 9.80 14.63
CA ASN A 178 -4.08 9.34 14.84
C ASN A 178 -3.11 10.41 15.40
N THR A 179 -3.58 11.35 16.21
CA THR A 179 -2.71 12.28 16.93
C THR A 179 -1.72 11.50 17.80
N GLN A 180 -0.44 11.81 17.63
CA GLN A 180 0.67 11.19 18.35
C GLN A 180 1.11 12.03 19.55
N SER A 181 1.12 13.34 19.40
CA SER A 181 1.51 14.25 20.47
C SER A 181 0.91 15.65 20.30
N VAL A 182 0.69 16.31 21.44
CA VAL A 182 0.38 17.73 21.56
C VAL A 182 1.48 18.37 22.40
N ARG A 183 2.02 19.49 21.94
CA ARG A 183 3.11 20.20 22.62
C ARG A 183 2.83 21.69 22.70
N PHE A 184 3.23 22.30 23.83
CA PHE A 184 3.33 23.73 23.98
C PHE A 184 4.81 24.12 24.04
N GLY A 185 5.35 24.63 22.95
CA GLY A 185 6.78 24.78 22.77
C GLY A 185 7.48 23.42 22.84
N VAL A 186 8.39 23.25 23.80
CA VAL A 186 9.12 21.99 24.03
C VAL A 186 8.38 21.03 24.97
N ALA A 187 7.40 21.52 25.74
CA ALA A 187 6.68 20.73 26.75
C ALA A 187 5.59 19.87 26.11
N VAL A 188 5.58 18.58 26.44
CA VAL A 188 4.54 17.63 25.99
C VAL A 188 3.32 17.81 26.89
N ALA A 189 2.12 17.90 26.29
CA ALA A 189 0.85 17.99 26.98
C ALA A 189 0.11 16.65 26.94
N LEU A 190 -0.62 16.36 28.01
CA LEU A 190 -1.63 15.31 28.01
C LEU A 190 -2.83 15.77 27.17
N PHE A 191 -3.39 14.89 26.36
CA PHE A 191 -4.53 15.20 25.52
C PHE A 191 -5.54 14.06 25.46
N THR A 192 -6.78 14.43 25.16
CA THR A 192 -7.89 13.51 24.90
C THR A 192 -8.38 13.74 23.47
N PHE A 193 -8.54 12.68 22.72
CA PHE A 193 -9.14 12.71 21.39
C PHE A 193 -10.66 12.76 21.51
N ASN A 194 -11.30 13.82 21.04
CA ASN A 194 -12.76 13.98 21.06
C ASN A 194 -13.37 13.58 19.70
N SER A 195 -12.76 14.06 18.60
CA SER A 195 -13.18 13.78 17.22
C SER A 195 -12.05 14.15 16.25
N ASP A 196 -12.21 13.86 14.96
CA ASP A 196 -11.26 14.29 13.91
C ASP A 196 -11.11 15.83 13.84
N GLY A 197 -12.12 16.55 14.29
CA GLY A 197 -12.13 18.01 14.34
C GLY A 197 -11.81 18.62 15.69
N GLN A 198 -11.61 17.83 16.78
CA GLN A 198 -11.46 18.39 18.12
C GLN A 198 -10.58 17.53 19.05
N LEU A 199 -9.65 18.19 19.74
CA LEU A 199 -8.86 17.64 20.84
C LEU A 199 -9.05 18.49 22.10
N THR A 200 -8.90 17.87 23.26
CA THR A 200 -8.76 18.58 24.53
C THR A 200 -7.37 18.31 25.09
N ALA A 201 -6.55 19.33 25.27
CA ALA A 201 -5.22 19.24 25.86
C ALA A 201 -5.14 19.94 27.20
N THR A 202 -4.34 19.39 28.13
CA THR A 202 -4.04 20.03 29.40
C THR A 202 -2.71 20.77 29.25
N THR A 203 -2.73 22.10 29.50
CA THR A 203 -1.52 22.91 29.39
C THR A 203 -0.49 22.53 30.48
N PRO A 204 0.80 22.54 30.14
CA PRO A 204 1.84 22.36 31.16
C PRO A 204 2.00 23.61 32.04
N HIS A 205 2.62 23.44 33.18
CA HIS A 205 3.12 24.56 33.99
C HIS A 205 4.30 25.24 33.27
N MET A 206 4.25 26.57 33.17
CA MET A 206 5.36 27.35 32.58
C MET A 206 5.98 28.26 33.66
N PRO A 207 7.29 28.51 33.62
CA PRO A 207 7.99 29.28 34.66
C PRO A 207 7.68 30.79 34.64
N ALA A 208 7.20 31.27 33.48
CA ALA A 208 6.89 32.69 33.28
C ALA A 208 5.87 32.88 32.15
N PRO A 209 5.18 34.03 32.07
CA PRO A 209 4.36 34.38 30.93
C PRO A 209 5.17 34.37 29.64
N LEU A 210 4.68 33.67 28.58
CA LEU A 210 5.32 33.61 27.27
C LEU A 210 4.35 33.15 26.20
N VAL A 211 4.70 33.45 24.96
CA VAL A 211 4.03 32.91 23.75
C VAL A 211 4.81 31.76 23.22
N VAL A 212 4.17 30.62 23.01
CA VAL A 212 4.80 29.40 22.48
C VAL A 212 3.99 28.85 21.31
N PRO A 213 4.61 28.09 20.39
CA PRO A 213 3.86 27.34 19.41
C PRO A 213 3.16 26.15 20.09
N LEU A 214 1.81 26.07 19.97
CA LEU A 214 1.06 24.86 20.19
C LEU A 214 1.21 23.99 18.94
N THR A 215 1.76 22.79 19.07
CA THR A 215 2.00 21.88 17.96
C THR A 215 1.21 20.59 18.17
N VAL A 216 0.37 20.24 17.20
CA VAL A 216 -0.31 18.94 17.11
C VAL A 216 0.40 18.11 16.04
N THR A 217 0.91 16.95 16.42
CA THR A 217 1.57 16.01 15.50
C THR A 217 0.72 14.76 15.34
N THR A 218 0.43 14.41 14.09
CA THR A 218 -0.27 13.20 13.69
C THR A 218 0.61 12.36 12.78
N LYS A 219 0.17 11.19 12.35
CA LYS A 219 0.88 10.43 11.32
C LYS A 219 0.98 11.16 9.96
N GLY A 220 0.10 12.15 9.70
CA GLY A 220 0.06 12.92 8.45
C GLY A 220 0.96 14.14 8.43
N GLY A 221 1.50 14.54 9.57
CA GLY A 221 2.31 15.73 9.69
C GLY A 221 2.05 16.49 10.99
N SER A 222 2.42 17.77 11.00
CA SER A 222 2.24 18.64 12.18
C SER A 222 1.58 19.94 11.78
N ALA A 223 0.70 20.46 12.68
CA ALA A 223 0.15 21.79 12.61
C ALA A 223 0.59 22.60 13.83
N THR A 224 0.80 23.92 13.63
CA THR A 224 1.21 24.83 14.68
C THR A 224 0.25 26.02 14.79
N HIS A 225 0.00 26.48 16.00
CA HIS A 225 -0.79 27.66 16.31
C HIS A 225 -0.12 28.44 17.48
N PRO A 226 -0.03 29.78 17.43
CA PRO A 226 0.51 30.52 18.56
C PRO A 226 -0.42 30.41 19.79
N PHE A 227 0.16 30.20 20.96
CA PHE A 227 -0.57 30.09 22.23
C PHE A 227 0.09 30.92 23.34
N THR A 228 -0.70 31.64 24.14
CA THR A 228 -0.20 32.58 25.13
C THR A 228 -0.39 32.05 26.56
N PHE A 229 0.67 32.06 27.33
CA PHE A 229 0.63 31.92 28.79
C PHE A 229 0.75 33.30 29.41
N THR A 230 -0.21 33.66 30.26
CA THR A 230 -0.30 34.96 30.96
C THR A 230 0.13 34.87 32.43
#